data_727d7d7b9536a961107ab933708a7da4
#
_entry.id   727d7d7b9536a961107ab933708a7da4
#
_cell.length_a   1.000
_cell.length_b   1.000
_cell.length_c   1.000
_cell.angle_alpha   90.00
_cell.angle_beta   90.00
_cell.angle_gamma   90.00
#
_symmetry.space_group_name_H-M   'P 1'
#
loop_
_entity.id
_entity.type
_entity.pdbx_description
1 polymer ?
#
loop_
_entity_poly.entity_id
_entity_poly.type
_entity_poly.pdbx_seq_one_letter_code
_entity_poly.pdbx_strand_id
1 'polypeptide(L)'
;MTRRHVVVMLTTSYPRFPGDTIGTFMEPIAKGLAARGHAVHVVLPWHPRLARGPVEDGVHFHPFRYAPHPDLNVFGYAASLRADTHLRGAAYMAAPLALAASWRAVRRVAAAVGATLLHGHWIIPSGAVVAAAAGHLPVVVSLHGSDVYVAERHALARLAAQAAARRLDWLTACSDDLRDRMIALGADADRAVTIPYGVDARRFRPDAVLRAEGRRAIGAGPDELVLFTAGRFVRKKGFEYLIDAIGRLAPRWPALRLVIGGGGDLDAELRARTGERGVADRVSFPGVLAQDAVAAHLAGADIAVMPSVHDDAGNVDGLPNTVMEALASATPLVATRVGGIPSVIEHDRTGWLVGERDAHALETAIEALLADPGARARLGSAARADVLGRRTWDAVAEAFEQVYDRAAGRAERRRQTD
;
A
#
# COMPACT_ATOMS: atom_id res chain seq x y z
N MET A 1 22.97 -3.35 -20.86
CA MET A 1 23.31 -2.67 -19.59
C MET A 1 22.22 -1.65 -19.31
N THR A 2 21.53 -1.75 -18.21
CA THR A 2 20.53 -0.77 -17.77
C THR A 2 21.22 0.56 -17.45
N ARG A 3 20.56 1.66 -17.77
CA ARG A 3 21.11 3.01 -17.57
C ARG A 3 21.09 3.35 -16.07
N ARG A 4 22.20 3.85 -15.53
CA ARG A 4 22.25 4.35 -14.17
C ARG A 4 21.55 5.72 -14.10
N HIS A 5 20.54 5.85 -13.23
CA HIS A 5 19.81 7.09 -13.00
C HIS A 5 20.19 7.75 -11.67
N VAL A 6 20.14 9.08 -11.65
CA VAL A 6 20.11 9.90 -10.43
C VAL A 6 18.66 10.34 -10.24
N VAL A 7 17.95 9.68 -9.32
CA VAL A 7 16.53 9.83 -9.13
C VAL A 7 16.25 10.73 -7.93
N VAL A 8 15.50 11.82 -8.14
CA VAL A 8 14.97 12.63 -7.04
C VAL A 8 13.49 12.28 -6.85
N MET A 9 13.20 11.59 -5.74
CA MET A 9 11.86 11.20 -5.34
C MET A 9 11.24 12.25 -4.43
N LEU A 10 10.03 12.71 -4.74
CA LEU A 10 9.22 13.51 -3.82
C LEU A 10 8.10 12.65 -3.27
N THR A 11 7.99 12.60 -1.96
CA THR A 11 6.92 11.86 -1.27
C THR A 11 6.35 12.66 -0.11
N THR A 12 5.07 12.46 0.20
CA THR A 12 4.42 12.99 1.41
C THR A 12 4.54 12.08 2.61
N SER A 13 4.94 10.81 2.41
CA SER A 13 5.06 9.80 3.46
C SER A 13 6.22 8.85 3.17
N TYR A 14 7.01 8.62 4.20
CA TYR A 14 8.09 7.63 4.23
C TYR A 14 8.25 7.16 5.68
N PRO A 15 8.66 5.92 5.99
CA PRO A 15 8.88 5.51 7.37
C PRO A 15 9.83 6.48 8.09
N ARG A 16 9.36 7.07 9.20
CA ARG A 16 10.10 8.13 9.93
C ARG A 16 11.27 7.58 10.75
N PHE A 17 11.17 6.30 11.10
CA PHE A 17 12.16 5.54 11.88
C PHE A 17 12.00 4.05 11.55
N PRO A 18 13.01 3.19 11.84
CA PRO A 18 12.87 1.74 11.67
C PRO A 18 11.66 1.19 12.44
N GLY A 19 10.79 0.44 11.73
CA GLY A 19 9.55 -0.11 12.32
C GLY A 19 8.33 0.83 12.30
N ASP A 20 8.43 2.03 11.71
CA ASP A 20 7.25 2.87 11.47
C ASP A 20 6.29 2.19 10.49
N THR A 21 4.99 2.32 10.76
CA THR A 21 3.93 1.69 9.95
C THR A 21 3.38 2.60 8.84
N ILE A 22 3.88 3.84 8.73
CA ILE A 22 3.40 4.81 7.74
C ILE A 22 4.29 4.77 6.48
N GLY A 23 3.68 4.55 5.32
CA GLY A 23 4.38 4.57 4.03
C GLY A 23 5.41 3.45 3.88
N THR A 24 5.17 2.29 4.48
CA THR A 24 6.10 1.16 4.56
C THR A 24 6.58 0.65 3.20
N PHE A 25 5.77 0.80 2.14
CA PHE A 25 6.14 0.42 0.78
C PHE A 25 7.15 1.35 0.12
N MET A 26 7.30 2.58 0.62
CA MET A 26 8.26 3.56 0.06
C MET A 26 9.72 3.15 0.28
N GLU A 27 10.00 2.62 1.46
CA GLU A 27 11.37 2.25 1.85
C GLU A 27 11.94 1.13 0.96
N PRO A 28 11.25 -0.02 0.73
CA PRO A 28 11.78 -1.06 -0.13
C PRO A 28 11.84 -0.64 -1.62
N ILE A 29 10.98 0.25 -2.10
CA ILE A 29 11.10 0.81 -3.45
C ILE A 29 12.42 1.61 -3.57
N ALA A 30 12.67 2.53 -2.65
CA ALA A 30 13.88 3.36 -2.68
C ALA A 30 15.15 2.52 -2.51
N LYS A 31 15.16 1.61 -1.53
CA LYS A 31 16.30 0.69 -1.27
C LYS A 31 16.55 -0.26 -2.44
N GLY A 32 15.51 -0.82 -3.03
CA GLY A 32 15.61 -1.72 -4.16
C GLY A 32 16.26 -1.04 -5.37
N LEU A 33 15.88 0.20 -5.66
CA LEU A 33 16.50 0.98 -6.72
C LEU A 33 17.97 1.35 -6.41
N ALA A 34 18.28 1.71 -5.16
CA ALA A 34 19.65 1.98 -4.73
C ALA A 34 20.54 0.73 -4.84
N ALA A 35 20.03 -0.44 -4.44
CA ALA A 35 20.72 -1.73 -4.57
C ALA A 35 21.01 -2.12 -6.02
N ARG A 36 20.21 -1.65 -6.98
CA ARG A 36 20.40 -1.83 -8.43
C ARG A 36 21.37 -0.80 -9.04
N GLY A 37 21.96 0.05 -8.22
CA GLY A 37 23.01 1.00 -8.61
C GLY A 37 22.54 2.40 -9.01
N HIS A 38 21.24 2.72 -8.83
CA HIS A 38 20.74 4.08 -9.00
C HIS A 38 21.14 4.95 -7.79
N ALA A 39 21.38 6.24 -8.02
CA ALA A 39 21.52 7.22 -6.94
C ALA A 39 20.12 7.72 -6.57
N VAL A 40 19.62 7.35 -5.38
CA VAL A 40 18.27 7.66 -4.95
C VAL A 40 18.27 8.73 -3.87
N HIS A 41 17.61 9.86 -4.15
CA HIS A 41 17.47 11.01 -3.27
C HIS A 41 16.00 11.24 -2.93
N VAL A 42 15.61 11.03 -1.66
CA VAL A 42 14.23 11.17 -1.20
C VAL A 42 14.03 12.53 -0.56
N VAL A 43 13.18 13.36 -1.16
CA VAL A 43 12.71 14.64 -0.63
C VAL A 43 11.39 14.40 0.09
N LEU A 44 11.33 14.72 1.38
CA LEU A 44 10.19 14.40 2.24
C LEU A 44 9.92 15.54 3.24
N PRO A 45 8.67 15.72 3.72
CA PRO A 45 8.37 16.69 4.76
C PRO A 45 9.10 16.34 6.06
N TRP A 46 9.62 17.36 6.73
CA TRP A 46 10.15 17.17 8.08
C TRP A 46 9.04 16.83 9.07
N HIS A 47 9.34 15.96 10.03
CA HIS A 47 8.44 15.57 11.11
C HIS A 47 9.23 15.47 12.43
N PRO A 48 8.64 15.84 13.62
CA PRO A 48 9.35 15.77 14.91
C PRO A 48 9.90 14.38 15.25
N ARG A 49 9.22 13.32 14.79
CA ARG A 49 9.63 11.92 14.99
C ARG A 49 10.52 11.38 13.87
N LEU A 50 10.97 12.21 12.94
CA LEU A 50 11.85 11.77 11.87
C LEU A 50 13.26 11.50 12.45
N ALA A 51 13.61 10.22 12.54
CA ALA A 51 14.89 9.73 13.03
C ALA A 51 15.58 8.91 11.92
N ARG A 52 15.91 9.60 10.83
CA ARG A 52 16.66 9.07 9.68
C ARG A 52 17.98 9.78 9.55
N GLY A 53 19.04 9.02 9.31
CA GLY A 53 20.33 9.58 8.92
C GLY A 53 20.29 10.24 7.53
N PRO A 54 21.32 11.01 7.18
CA PRO A 54 21.39 11.64 5.86
C PRO A 54 21.49 10.62 4.72
N VAL A 55 22.04 9.43 4.99
CA VAL A 55 22.13 8.30 4.05
C VAL A 55 21.90 7.00 4.81
N GLU A 56 20.99 6.17 4.33
CA GLU A 56 20.73 4.83 4.85
C GLU A 56 20.49 3.87 3.68
N ASP A 57 21.16 2.71 3.67
CA ASP A 57 21.05 1.67 2.63
C ASP A 57 21.18 2.22 1.18
N GLY A 58 22.05 3.20 0.98
CA GLY A 58 22.27 3.84 -0.32
C GLY A 58 21.21 4.88 -0.72
N VAL A 59 20.23 5.15 0.15
CA VAL A 59 19.21 6.19 -0.05
C VAL A 59 19.60 7.46 0.68
N HIS A 60 19.58 8.60 -0.02
CA HIS A 60 19.87 9.92 0.54
C HIS A 60 18.59 10.65 0.92
N PHE A 61 18.50 11.16 2.15
CA PHE A 61 17.32 11.83 2.68
C PHE A 61 17.47 13.34 2.73
N HIS A 62 16.47 14.06 2.20
CA HIS A 62 16.41 15.51 2.14
C HIS A 62 15.11 16.03 2.76
N PRO A 63 15.01 16.08 4.11
CA PRO A 63 13.84 16.60 4.77
C PRO A 63 13.70 18.11 4.54
N PHE A 64 12.49 18.58 4.24
CA PHE A 64 12.19 20.00 4.12
C PHE A 64 11.16 20.45 5.15
N ARG A 65 11.37 21.65 5.70
CA ARG A 65 10.41 22.37 6.54
C ARG A 65 9.71 23.44 5.73
N TYR A 66 8.45 23.67 6.00
CA TYR A 66 7.67 24.71 5.35
C TYR A 66 7.01 25.68 6.35
N ALA A 67 7.05 25.35 7.63
CA ALA A 67 6.60 26.21 8.70
C ALA A 67 7.68 26.31 9.79
N PRO A 68 7.79 27.49 10.46
CA PRO A 68 8.80 27.71 11.49
C PRO A 68 8.53 26.89 12.75
N HIS A 69 7.25 26.70 13.11
CA HIS A 69 6.86 25.93 14.30
C HIS A 69 6.58 24.47 13.93
N PRO A 70 7.06 23.49 14.74
CA PRO A 70 6.83 22.07 14.49
C PRO A 70 5.35 21.70 14.30
N ASP A 71 4.46 22.26 15.13
CA ASP A 71 3.03 21.94 15.12
C ASP A 71 2.29 22.46 13.88
N LEU A 72 2.92 23.35 13.11
CA LEU A 72 2.38 23.82 11.83
C LEU A 72 2.84 22.97 10.65
N ASN A 73 3.76 22.00 10.85
CA ASN A 73 4.17 21.04 9.83
C ASN A 73 3.20 19.85 9.79
N VAL A 74 1.94 20.14 9.51
CA VAL A 74 0.82 19.16 9.50
C VAL A 74 0.64 18.44 8.16
N PHE A 75 1.43 18.80 7.14
CA PHE A 75 1.31 18.22 5.81
C PHE A 75 2.24 17.00 5.66
N GLY A 76 1.67 15.86 5.28
CA GLY A 76 2.40 14.59 5.16
C GLY A 76 2.06 13.61 6.29
N TYR A 77 2.53 12.37 6.13
CA TYR A 77 2.39 11.26 7.08
C TYR A 77 0.94 10.95 7.49
N ALA A 78 -0.01 11.15 6.58
CA ALA A 78 -1.45 11.05 6.81
C ALA A 78 -2.02 12.02 7.87
N ALA A 79 -1.22 12.90 8.45
CA ALA A 79 -1.66 13.85 9.47
C ALA A 79 -2.56 14.96 8.93
N SER A 80 -2.48 15.26 7.64
CA SER A 80 -3.30 16.25 6.94
C SER A 80 -4.72 15.78 6.61
N LEU A 81 -4.97 14.47 6.67
CA LEU A 81 -6.25 13.87 6.29
C LEU A 81 -7.03 13.41 7.52
N ARG A 82 -8.36 13.56 7.45
CA ARG A 82 -9.33 12.92 8.34
C ARG A 82 -10.10 11.90 7.52
N ALA A 83 -10.19 10.67 8.00
CA ALA A 83 -10.82 9.54 7.27
C ALA A 83 -10.29 9.36 5.84
N ASP A 84 -8.97 9.56 5.65
CA ASP A 84 -8.24 9.40 4.38
C ASP A 84 -8.65 10.32 3.21
N THR A 85 -9.64 11.19 3.36
CA THR A 85 -10.17 12.02 2.24
C THR A 85 -10.48 13.46 2.56
N HIS A 86 -10.66 13.82 3.83
CA HIS A 86 -10.96 15.19 4.21
C HIS A 86 -9.72 15.88 4.78
N LEU A 87 -9.27 16.96 4.13
CA LEU A 87 -8.21 17.80 4.67
C LEU A 87 -8.66 18.47 5.98
N ARG A 88 -7.83 18.41 7.00
CA ARG A 88 -8.03 19.20 8.24
C ARG A 88 -7.89 20.68 7.93
N GLY A 89 -8.64 21.55 8.62
CA GLY A 89 -8.62 23.01 8.38
C GLY A 89 -7.21 23.62 8.39
N ALA A 90 -6.34 23.22 9.33
CA ALA A 90 -4.94 23.65 9.38
C ALA A 90 -4.13 23.21 8.14
N ALA A 91 -4.46 22.08 7.52
CA ALA A 91 -3.79 21.60 6.31
C ALA A 91 -4.12 22.47 5.08
N TYR A 92 -5.32 23.02 4.97
CA TYR A 92 -5.67 23.97 3.91
C TYR A 92 -4.81 25.23 3.97
N MET A 93 -4.57 25.77 5.16
CA MET A 93 -3.73 26.96 5.34
C MET A 93 -2.25 26.67 5.10
N ALA A 94 -1.79 25.48 5.47
CA ALA A 94 -0.40 25.05 5.31
C ALA A 94 -0.06 24.61 3.88
N ALA A 95 -1.05 24.17 3.08
CA ALA A 95 -0.84 23.61 1.76
C ALA A 95 -0.01 24.49 0.80
N PRO A 96 -0.29 25.80 0.62
CA PRO A 96 0.49 26.64 -0.29
C PRO A 96 1.97 26.72 0.11
N LEU A 97 2.26 26.84 1.41
CA LEU A 97 3.62 26.90 1.93
C LEU A 97 4.34 25.54 1.74
N ALA A 98 3.64 24.44 2.02
CA ALA A 98 4.16 23.09 1.84
C ALA A 98 4.48 22.81 0.36
N LEU A 99 3.60 23.20 -0.57
CA LEU A 99 3.81 23.06 -2.01
C LEU A 99 5.00 23.88 -2.50
N ALA A 100 5.08 25.17 -2.08
CA ALA A 100 6.20 26.03 -2.45
C ALA A 100 7.54 25.53 -1.88
N ALA A 101 7.55 25.05 -0.64
CA ALA A 101 8.75 24.52 0.00
C ALA A 101 9.20 23.20 -0.66
N SER A 102 8.28 22.30 -0.97
CA SER A 102 8.58 21.05 -1.66
C SER A 102 9.11 21.30 -3.07
N TRP A 103 8.51 22.22 -3.82
CA TRP A 103 9.00 22.63 -5.13
C TRP A 103 10.44 23.18 -5.08
N ARG A 104 10.72 24.09 -4.14
CA ARG A 104 12.09 24.61 -3.92
C ARG A 104 13.07 23.50 -3.53
N ALA A 105 12.64 22.59 -2.64
CA ALA A 105 13.47 21.47 -2.19
C ALA A 105 13.82 20.54 -3.34
N VAL A 106 12.84 20.14 -4.15
CA VAL A 106 13.05 19.29 -5.34
C VAL A 106 14.03 19.95 -6.31
N ARG A 107 13.81 21.22 -6.67
CA ARG A 107 14.71 21.94 -7.61
C ARG A 107 16.13 22.07 -7.07
N ARG A 108 16.27 22.42 -5.80
CA ARG A 108 17.59 22.54 -5.15
C ARG A 108 18.32 21.20 -5.14
N VAL A 109 17.64 20.12 -4.70
CA VAL A 109 18.26 18.80 -4.65
C VAL A 109 18.58 18.32 -6.06
N ALA A 110 17.65 18.41 -7.01
CA ALA A 110 17.87 18.00 -8.40
C ALA A 110 19.07 18.69 -9.04
N ALA A 111 19.23 19.99 -8.84
CA ALA A 111 20.39 20.74 -9.34
C ALA A 111 21.70 20.32 -8.64
N ALA A 112 21.66 20.14 -7.32
CA ALA A 112 22.86 19.82 -6.53
C ALA A 112 23.43 18.42 -6.84
N VAL A 113 22.56 17.45 -7.18
CA VAL A 113 22.97 16.05 -7.42
C VAL A 113 23.06 15.69 -8.90
N GLY A 114 22.77 16.62 -9.80
CA GLY A 114 22.73 16.35 -11.24
C GLY A 114 21.63 15.32 -11.59
N ALA A 115 20.42 15.53 -11.10
CA ALA A 115 19.32 14.59 -11.31
C ALA A 115 19.08 14.29 -12.79
N THR A 116 18.83 13.03 -13.11
CA THR A 116 18.49 12.57 -14.46
C THR A 116 16.99 12.30 -14.62
N LEU A 117 16.24 12.23 -13.49
CA LEU A 117 14.81 11.92 -13.46
C LEU A 117 14.17 12.43 -12.16
N LEU A 118 12.93 12.91 -12.24
CA LEU A 118 12.08 13.20 -11.08
C LEU A 118 10.98 12.16 -10.94
N HIS A 119 10.77 11.68 -9.71
CA HIS A 119 9.72 10.72 -9.40
C HIS A 119 8.81 11.25 -8.27
N GLY A 120 7.54 11.52 -8.58
CA GLY A 120 6.54 11.92 -7.59
C GLY A 120 5.73 10.72 -7.12
N HIS A 121 5.57 10.57 -5.81
CA HIS A 121 4.66 9.58 -5.24
C HIS A 121 3.37 10.27 -4.79
N TRP A 122 2.22 9.77 -5.24
CA TRP A 122 0.88 10.36 -5.28
C TRP A 122 0.79 11.49 -6.32
N ILE A 123 -0.21 11.40 -7.22
CA ILE A 123 -0.42 12.43 -8.26
C ILE A 123 -0.61 13.82 -7.65
N ILE A 124 -1.25 13.88 -6.48
CA ILE A 124 -1.42 15.09 -5.69
C ILE A 124 -0.96 14.80 -4.24
N PRO A 125 -0.11 15.64 -3.66
CA PRO A 125 0.48 16.85 -4.23
C PRO A 125 1.79 16.60 -4.99
N SER A 126 2.49 15.49 -4.73
CA SER A 126 3.89 15.29 -5.16
C SER A 126 4.03 15.26 -6.67
N GLY A 127 3.13 14.58 -7.39
CA GLY A 127 3.14 14.53 -8.85
C GLY A 127 3.01 15.91 -9.49
N ALA A 128 2.09 16.73 -8.99
CA ALA A 128 1.93 18.10 -9.46
C ALA A 128 3.20 18.95 -9.20
N VAL A 129 3.82 18.77 -8.03
CA VAL A 129 5.06 19.49 -7.67
C VAL A 129 6.23 19.08 -8.56
N VAL A 130 6.48 17.77 -8.76
CA VAL A 130 7.58 17.32 -9.62
C VAL A 130 7.37 17.70 -11.07
N ALA A 131 6.11 17.65 -11.55
CA ALA A 131 5.76 18.10 -12.91
C ALA A 131 6.08 19.61 -13.12
N ALA A 132 5.77 20.45 -12.12
CA ALA A 132 6.08 21.88 -12.15
C ALA A 132 7.58 22.17 -11.96
N ALA A 133 8.32 21.31 -11.26
CA ALA A 133 9.74 21.50 -10.96
C ALA A 133 10.68 20.99 -12.07
N ALA A 134 10.18 20.13 -12.97
CA ALA A 134 11.00 19.27 -13.81
C ALA A 134 11.88 19.98 -14.86
N GLY A 135 11.45 21.16 -15.34
CA GLY A 135 12.15 21.78 -16.47
C GLY A 135 12.20 20.80 -17.67
N HIS A 136 13.38 20.34 -18.02
CA HIS A 136 13.62 19.36 -19.08
C HIS A 136 13.78 17.91 -18.59
N LEU A 137 13.78 17.68 -17.29
CA LEU A 137 13.95 16.34 -16.75
C LEU A 137 12.73 15.44 -17.01
N PRO A 138 12.94 14.14 -17.26
CA PRO A 138 11.86 13.16 -17.29
C PRO A 138 11.09 13.13 -15.98
N VAL A 139 9.77 12.93 -16.06
CA VAL A 139 8.88 12.88 -14.90
C VAL A 139 8.12 11.56 -14.87
N VAL A 140 8.29 10.84 -13.77
CA VAL A 140 7.49 9.66 -13.43
C VAL A 140 6.62 9.98 -12.23
N VAL A 141 5.39 9.46 -12.20
CA VAL A 141 4.53 9.56 -11.02
C VAL A 141 3.94 8.20 -10.71
N SER A 142 3.94 7.84 -9.42
CA SER A 142 3.30 6.64 -8.88
C SER A 142 2.04 6.96 -8.10
N LEU A 143 0.95 6.26 -8.41
CA LEU A 143 -0.34 6.33 -7.73
C LEU A 143 -0.41 5.30 -6.61
N HIS A 144 -0.96 5.71 -5.45
CA HIS A 144 -1.02 4.85 -4.27
C HIS A 144 -2.43 4.72 -3.64
N GLY A 145 -3.43 5.44 -4.14
CA GLY A 145 -4.84 5.30 -3.74
C GLY A 145 -5.55 6.61 -3.46
N SER A 146 -5.41 7.18 -2.27
CA SER A 146 -6.18 8.35 -1.82
C SER A 146 -6.07 9.58 -2.73
N ASP A 147 -4.98 9.73 -3.41
CA ASP A 147 -4.69 10.81 -4.34
C ASP A 147 -5.64 10.85 -5.55
N VAL A 148 -5.91 9.70 -6.14
CA VAL A 148 -6.83 9.58 -7.28
C VAL A 148 -8.26 9.85 -6.84
N TYR A 149 -8.69 9.26 -5.70
CA TYR A 149 -10.03 9.49 -5.16
C TYR A 149 -10.27 10.96 -4.77
N VAL A 150 -9.24 11.65 -4.23
CA VAL A 150 -9.30 13.09 -3.96
C VAL A 150 -9.42 13.88 -5.28
N ALA A 151 -8.70 13.50 -6.33
CA ALA A 151 -8.79 14.15 -7.64
C ALA A 151 -10.17 13.97 -8.30
N GLU A 152 -10.82 12.80 -8.12
CA GLU A 152 -12.17 12.57 -8.63
C GLU A 152 -13.24 13.45 -7.96
N ARG A 153 -13.04 13.83 -6.70
CA ARG A 153 -14.07 14.53 -5.89
C ARG A 153 -13.91 16.03 -5.83
N HIS A 154 -12.70 16.53 -5.89
CA HIS A 154 -12.41 17.95 -5.72
C HIS A 154 -11.95 18.57 -7.03
N ALA A 155 -12.68 19.55 -7.54
CA ALA A 155 -12.41 20.20 -8.84
C ALA A 155 -10.98 20.74 -8.97
N LEU A 156 -10.48 21.45 -7.94
CA LEU A 156 -9.10 21.97 -7.95
C LEU A 156 -8.05 20.85 -7.96
N ALA A 157 -8.30 19.79 -7.21
CA ALA A 157 -7.44 18.62 -7.17
C ALA A 157 -7.44 17.89 -8.53
N ARG A 158 -8.61 17.78 -9.16
CA ARG A 158 -8.78 17.23 -10.52
C ARG A 158 -7.97 18.03 -11.54
N LEU A 159 -8.12 19.35 -11.54
CA LEU A 159 -7.36 20.21 -12.44
C LEU A 159 -5.85 20.08 -12.24
N ALA A 160 -5.39 20.01 -10.99
CA ALA A 160 -3.97 19.80 -10.68
C ALA A 160 -3.48 18.43 -11.15
N ALA A 161 -4.26 17.36 -10.94
CA ALA A 161 -3.94 16.00 -11.40
C ALA A 161 -3.88 15.93 -12.93
N GLN A 162 -4.84 16.53 -13.63
CA GLN A 162 -4.87 16.61 -15.09
C GLN A 162 -3.69 17.41 -15.66
N ALA A 163 -3.35 18.55 -15.03
CA ALA A 163 -2.20 19.34 -15.42
C ALA A 163 -0.89 18.56 -15.23
N ALA A 164 -0.75 17.86 -14.13
CA ALA A 164 0.37 16.95 -13.89
C ALA A 164 0.42 15.85 -14.95
N ALA A 165 -0.70 15.15 -15.20
CA ALA A 165 -0.79 14.05 -16.15
C ALA A 165 -0.30 14.41 -17.56
N ARG A 166 -0.61 15.62 -18.03
CA ARG A 166 -0.13 16.12 -19.36
C ARG A 166 1.39 16.25 -19.43
N ARG A 167 2.05 16.44 -18.28
CA ARG A 167 3.50 16.69 -18.19
C ARG A 167 4.31 15.43 -17.92
N LEU A 168 3.66 14.33 -17.52
CA LEU A 168 4.34 13.07 -17.21
C LEU A 168 4.93 12.43 -18.45
N ASP A 169 6.13 11.88 -18.30
CA ASP A 169 6.70 10.98 -19.30
C ASP A 169 6.22 9.55 -19.05
N TRP A 170 5.95 9.18 -17.78
CA TRP A 170 5.38 7.88 -17.44
C TRP A 170 4.55 7.93 -16.15
N LEU A 171 3.46 7.13 -16.09
CA LEU A 171 2.60 6.93 -14.94
C LEU A 171 2.70 5.47 -14.46
N THR A 172 2.85 5.26 -13.17
CA THR A 172 2.70 3.93 -12.56
C THR A 172 1.56 3.93 -11.55
N ALA A 173 0.92 2.81 -11.34
CA ALA A 173 -0.11 2.63 -10.31
C ALA A 173 0.10 1.31 -9.59
N CYS A 174 -0.22 1.26 -8.29
CA CYS A 174 -0.14 0.01 -7.54
C CYS A 174 -1.29 -0.96 -7.87
N SER A 175 -2.28 -0.54 -8.66
CA SER A 175 -3.39 -1.37 -9.13
C SER A 175 -3.93 -0.91 -10.47
N ASP A 176 -4.59 -1.83 -11.19
CA ASP A 176 -5.27 -1.51 -12.45
C ASP A 176 -6.41 -0.51 -12.25
N ASP A 177 -7.17 -0.63 -11.17
CA ASP A 177 -8.24 0.32 -10.82
C ASP A 177 -7.73 1.77 -10.76
N LEU A 178 -6.62 2.01 -10.07
CA LEU A 178 -6.05 3.36 -9.97
C LEU A 178 -5.48 3.86 -11.30
N ARG A 179 -4.84 2.98 -12.08
CA ARG A 179 -4.36 3.30 -13.43
C ARG A 179 -5.51 3.73 -14.32
N ASP A 180 -6.57 2.92 -14.38
CA ASP A 180 -7.69 3.14 -15.28
C ASP A 180 -8.50 4.39 -14.89
N ARG A 181 -8.68 4.65 -13.60
CA ARG A 181 -9.25 5.92 -13.09
C ARG A 181 -8.42 7.13 -13.52
N MET A 182 -7.09 7.04 -13.43
CA MET A 182 -6.25 8.16 -13.84
C MET A 182 -6.25 8.35 -15.37
N ILE A 183 -6.36 7.28 -16.15
CA ILE A 183 -6.59 7.34 -17.62
C ILE A 183 -7.92 8.04 -17.90
N ALA A 184 -9.00 7.69 -17.19
CA ALA A 184 -10.29 8.37 -17.31
C ALA A 184 -10.24 9.86 -16.93
N LEU A 185 -9.31 10.26 -16.05
CA LEU A 185 -9.03 11.65 -15.71
C LEU A 185 -8.13 12.37 -16.73
N GLY A 186 -7.64 11.68 -17.77
CA GLY A 186 -6.87 12.26 -18.87
C GLY A 186 -5.39 11.93 -18.90
N ALA A 187 -4.93 10.92 -18.17
CA ALA A 187 -3.59 10.37 -18.35
C ALA A 187 -3.52 9.55 -19.65
N ASP A 188 -2.34 9.51 -20.25
CA ASP A 188 -2.10 8.77 -21.50
C ASP A 188 -1.98 7.27 -21.19
N ALA A 189 -2.84 6.46 -21.80
CA ALA A 189 -2.89 5.01 -21.60
C ALA A 189 -1.59 4.31 -22.03
N ASP A 190 -0.95 4.80 -23.11
CA ASP A 190 0.29 4.20 -23.63
C ASP A 190 1.50 4.46 -22.73
N ARG A 191 1.34 5.33 -21.73
CA ARG A 191 2.36 5.72 -20.76
C ARG A 191 1.97 5.39 -19.32
N ALA A 192 0.96 4.55 -19.14
CA ALA A 192 0.47 4.13 -17.85
C ALA A 192 0.66 2.62 -17.66
N VAL A 193 1.29 2.21 -16.55
CA VAL A 193 1.53 0.80 -16.24
C VAL A 193 1.19 0.50 -14.79
N THR A 194 0.70 -0.71 -14.55
CA THR A 194 0.48 -1.22 -13.18
C THR A 194 1.74 -1.88 -12.68
N ILE A 195 2.25 -1.41 -11.54
CA ILE A 195 3.33 -2.03 -10.78
C ILE A 195 2.80 -2.25 -9.35
N PRO A 196 2.24 -3.42 -9.04
CA PRO A 196 1.77 -3.74 -7.69
C PRO A 196 2.93 -3.69 -6.68
N TYR A 197 2.58 -3.51 -5.41
CA TYR A 197 3.60 -3.57 -4.36
C TYR A 197 4.29 -4.94 -4.32
N GLY A 198 5.55 -4.91 -3.98
CA GLY A 198 6.31 -6.11 -3.66
C GLY A 198 6.08 -6.55 -2.22
N VAL A 199 6.66 -7.68 -1.88
CA VAL A 199 6.68 -8.18 -0.51
C VAL A 199 8.05 -8.76 -0.18
N ASP A 200 8.43 -8.66 1.10
CA ASP A 200 9.62 -9.34 1.63
C ASP A 200 9.33 -10.84 1.81
N ALA A 201 9.60 -11.61 0.77
CA ALA A 201 9.38 -13.05 0.75
C ALA A 201 10.35 -13.86 1.63
N ARG A 202 11.34 -13.21 2.27
CA ARG A 202 12.18 -13.82 3.30
C ARG A 202 11.53 -13.73 4.67
N ARG A 203 10.87 -12.60 4.96
CA ARG A 203 10.10 -12.40 6.19
C ARG A 203 8.78 -13.15 6.13
N PHE A 204 8.00 -12.95 5.08
CA PHE A 204 6.70 -13.59 4.86
C PHE A 204 6.89 -14.89 4.07
N ARG A 205 6.89 -16.01 4.79
CA ARG A 205 7.13 -17.33 4.20
C ARG A 205 6.41 -18.43 4.98
N PRO A 206 6.08 -19.54 4.31
CA PRO A 206 5.67 -20.75 5.03
C PRO A 206 6.88 -21.29 5.81
N ASP A 207 6.76 -21.34 7.13
CA ASP A 207 7.83 -21.73 8.04
C ASP A 207 7.24 -22.36 9.30
N ALA A 208 7.73 -23.54 9.67
CA ALA A 208 7.18 -24.30 10.80
C ALA A 208 7.41 -23.58 12.15
N VAL A 209 8.53 -22.87 12.30
CA VAL A 209 8.83 -22.10 13.53
C VAL A 209 7.88 -20.91 13.63
N LEU A 210 7.74 -20.11 12.55
CA LEU A 210 6.80 -19.01 12.50
C LEU A 210 5.35 -19.49 12.73
N ARG A 211 4.97 -20.66 12.16
CA ARG A 211 3.65 -21.24 12.41
C ARG A 211 3.44 -21.55 13.88
N ALA A 212 4.41 -22.18 14.54
CA ALA A 212 4.33 -22.50 15.97
C ALA A 212 4.29 -21.23 16.83
N GLU A 213 5.07 -20.21 16.49
CA GLU A 213 5.06 -18.91 17.17
C GLU A 213 3.72 -18.19 17.01
N GLY A 214 3.19 -18.12 15.80
CA GLY A 214 1.90 -17.50 15.51
C GLY A 214 0.76 -18.19 16.24
N ARG A 215 0.67 -19.52 16.20
CA ARG A 215 -0.37 -20.27 16.91
C ARG A 215 -0.26 -20.10 18.43
N ARG A 216 0.95 -20.06 18.98
CA ARG A 216 1.16 -19.78 20.41
C ARG A 216 0.72 -18.37 20.79
N ALA A 217 1.06 -17.35 19.95
CA ALA A 217 0.65 -15.96 20.18
C ALA A 217 -0.88 -15.79 20.16
N ILE A 218 -1.57 -16.57 19.34
CA ILE A 218 -3.04 -16.60 19.24
C ILE A 218 -3.66 -17.41 20.41
N GLY A 219 -2.90 -18.29 21.05
CA GLY A 219 -3.41 -19.28 22.00
C GLY A 219 -4.21 -20.39 21.33
N ALA A 220 -3.91 -20.69 20.06
CA ALA A 220 -4.62 -21.70 19.29
C ALA A 220 -4.07 -23.11 19.54
N GLY A 221 -4.96 -24.05 19.87
CA GLY A 221 -4.66 -25.47 19.98
C GLY A 221 -4.40 -26.14 18.61
N PRO A 222 -3.91 -27.38 18.61
CA PRO A 222 -3.56 -28.08 17.36
C PRO A 222 -4.76 -28.29 16.42
N ASP A 223 -5.94 -28.54 16.98
CA ASP A 223 -7.17 -28.86 16.23
C ASP A 223 -8.02 -27.62 15.91
N GLU A 224 -7.64 -26.43 16.37
CA GLU A 224 -8.35 -25.20 16.07
C GLU A 224 -7.99 -24.67 14.68
N LEU A 225 -8.99 -24.17 13.97
CA LEU A 225 -8.83 -23.50 12.67
C LEU A 225 -8.75 -21.99 12.87
N VAL A 226 -7.71 -21.38 12.36
CA VAL A 226 -7.41 -19.96 12.59
C VAL A 226 -7.60 -19.15 11.31
N LEU A 227 -8.49 -18.17 11.37
CA LEU A 227 -8.59 -17.10 10.40
C LEU A 227 -7.79 -15.88 10.88
N PHE A 228 -7.08 -15.23 9.96
CA PHE A 228 -6.32 -14.02 10.27
C PHE A 228 -6.62 -12.90 9.27
N THR A 229 -6.75 -11.71 9.81
CA THR A 229 -6.75 -10.45 9.05
C THR A 229 -6.02 -9.38 9.83
N ALA A 230 -5.46 -8.37 9.13
CA ALA A 230 -4.85 -7.23 9.79
C ALA A 230 -5.00 -5.94 8.97
N GLY A 231 -5.15 -4.82 9.68
CA GLY A 231 -5.24 -3.51 9.09
C GLY A 231 -5.75 -2.45 10.06
N ARG A 232 -5.84 -1.20 9.60
CA ARG A 232 -6.46 -0.13 10.39
C ARG A 232 -7.96 -0.40 10.56
N PHE A 233 -8.52 -0.14 11.73
CA PHE A 233 -9.96 -0.30 11.98
C PHE A 233 -10.73 0.90 11.43
N VAL A 234 -10.94 0.89 10.11
CA VAL A 234 -11.67 1.90 9.31
C VAL A 234 -12.64 1.19 8.35
N ARG A 235 -13.72 1.86 7.95
CA ARG A 235 -14.82 1.26 7.16
C ARG A 235 -14.36 0.49 5.92
N LYS A 236 -13.44 1.04 5.15
CA LYS A 236 -12.97 0.39 3.92
C LYS A 236 -12.29 -0.97 4.12
N LYS A 237 -11.99 -1.37 5.35
CA LYS A 237 -11.45 -2.70 5.67
C LYS A 237 -12.53 -3.78 5.79
N GLY A 238 -13.80 -3.42 5.99
CA GLY A 238 -14.93 -4.33 5.97
C GLY A 238 -14.93 -5.42 7.03
N PHE A 239 -14.24 -5.21 8.16
CA PHE A 239 -14.12 -6.23 9.22
C PHE A 239 -15.47 -6.58 9.82
N GLU A 240 -16.44 -5.69 9.79
CA GLU A 240 -17.82 -5.94 10.20
C GLU A 240 -18.47 -7.09 9.41
N TYR A 241 -18.22 -7.17 8.10
CA TYR A 241 -18.76 -8.26 7.27
C TYR A 241 -18.10 -9.60 7.59
N LEU A 242 -16.80 -9.58 7.93
CA LEU A 242 -16.09 -10.78 8.36
C LEU A 242 -16.63 -11.28 9.72
N ILE A 243 -16.85 -10.40 10.69
CA ILE A 243 -17.41 -10.76 11.99
C ILE A 243 -18.82 -11.38 11.80
N ASP A 244 -19.63 -10.82 10.89
CA ASP A 244 -20.95 -11.38 10.56
C ASP A 244 -20.85 -12.78 9.94
N ALA A 245 -19.87 -13.00 9.04
CA ALA A 245 -19.62 -14.32 8.47
C ALA A 245 -19.20 -15.34 9.54
N ILE A 246 -18.33 -14.93 10.50
CA ILE A 246 -17.95 -15.79 11.62
C ILE A 246 -19.14 -16.14 12.51
N GLY A 247 -20.05 -15.20 12.79
CA GLY A 247 -21.28 -15.46 13.53
C GLY A 247 -22.11 -16.57 12.91
N ARG A 248 -22.16 -16.65 11.57
CA ARG A 248 -22.87 -17.70 10.82
C ARG A 248 -22.11 -19.04 10.79
N LEU A 249 -20.79 -19.00 10.77
CA LEU A 249 -19.93 -20.21 10.75
C LEU A 249 -19.81 -20.88 12.13
N ALA A 250 -19.81 -20.10 13.20
CA ALA A 250 -19.53 -20.56 14.53
C ALA A 250 -20.33 -21.79 15.02
N PRO A 251 -21.65 -21.93 14.71
CA PRO A 251 -22.40 -23.12 15.11
C PRO A 251 -21.93 -24.41 14.42
N ARG A 252 -21.42 -24.31 13.18
CA ARG A 252 -20.96 -25.47 12.39
C ARG A 252 -19.48 -25.77 12.60
N TRP A 253 -18.73 -24.76 13.01
CA TRP A 253 -17.25 -24.83 13.18
C TRP A 253 -16.86 -24.40 14.60
N PRO A 254 -17.11 -25.24 15.63
CA PRO A 254 -16.89 -24.86 17.02
C PRO A 254 -15.41 -24.59 17.34
N ALA A 255 -14.48 -25.16 16.59
CA ALA A 255 -13.02 -24.94 16.73
C ALA A 255 -12.50 -23.74 15.92
N LEU A 256 -13.38 -22.93 15.30
CA LEU A 256 -12.96 -21.78 14.50
C LEU A 256 -12.62 -20.57 15.38
N ARG A 257 -11.47 -19.96 15.11
CA ARG A 257 -11.01 -18.70 15.70
C ARG A 257 -10.75 -17.64 14.63
N LEU A 258 -11.01 -16.38 14.96
CA LEU A 258 -10.64 -15.23 14.15
C LEU A 258 -9.70 -14.32 14.92
N VAL A 259 -8.63 -13.87 14.26
CA VAL A 259 -7.72 -12.84 14.77
C VAL A 259 -7.77 -11.62 13.88
N ILE A 260 -8.07 -10.45 14.44
CA ILE A 260 -8.11 -9.17 13.75
C ILE A 260 -7.00 -8.27 14.34
N GLY A 261 -5.83 -8.24 13.68
CA GLY A 261 -4.71 -7.40 14.07
C GLY A 261 -4.92 -5.96 13.63
N GLY A 262 -4.67 -4.99 14.51
CA GLY A 262 -4.75 -3.58 14.15
C GLY A 262 -5.35 -2.71 15.23
N GLY A 263 -5.78 -1.51 14.82
CA GLY A 263 -6.43 -0.53 15.68
C GLY A 263 -6.98 0.62 14.84
N GLY A 264 -7.84 1.43 15.40
CA GLY A 264 -8.44 2.58 14.71
C GLY A 264 -9.80 2.97 15.27
N ASP A 265 -10.48 3.85 14.53
CA ASP A 265 -11.70 4.51 14.97
C ASP A 265 -12.87 3.53 15.25
N LEU A 266 -12.85 2.35 14.62
CA LEU A 266 -13.92 1.34 14.75
C LEU A 266 -13.66 0.29 15.84
N ASP A 267 -12.61 0.41 16.68
CA ASP A 267 -12.27 -0.65 17.67
C ASP A 267 -13.45 -1.01 18.55
N ALA A 268 -14.09 -0.03 19.16
CA ALA A 268 -15.24 -0.26 20.04
C ALA A 268 -16.44 -0.90 19.32
N GLU A 269 -16.71 -0.46 18.09
CA GLU A 269 -17.81 -0.98 17.30
C GLU A 269 -17.58 -2.44 16.88
N LEU A 270 -16.37 -2.77 16.43
CA LEU A 270 -16.02 -4.14 16.04
C LEU A 270 -16.14 -5.10 17.21
N ARG A 271 -15.67 -4.69 18.41
CA ARG A 271 -15.84 -5.49 19.64
C ARG A 271 -17.30 -5.65 20.04
N ALA A 272 -18.09 -4.60 19.99
CA ALA A 272 -19.54 -4.69 20.27
C ALA A 272 -20.22 -5.68 19.30
N ARG A 273 -19.86 -5.62 18.01
CA ARG A 273 -20.41 -6.53 16.99
C ARG A 273 -20.08 -8.00 17.25
N THR A 274 -18.90 -8.33 17.81
CA THR A 274 -18.62 -9.73 18.19
C THR A 274 -19.55 -10.23 19.30
N GLY A 275 -19.90 -9.36 20.25
CA GLY A 275 -20.90 -9.66 21.28
C GLY A 275 -22.31 -9.87 20.69
N GLU A 276 -22.75 -8.98 19.81
CA GLU A 276 -24.03 -9.07 19.12
C GLU A 276 -24.19 -10.36 18.30
N ARG A 277 -23.08 -10.85 17.73
CA ARG A 277 -23.03 -12.10 16.95
C ARG A 277 -22.76 -13.35 17.80
N GLY A 278 -22.56 -13.21 19.09
CA GLY A 278 -22.29 -14.33 19.99
C GLY A 278 -20.96 -15.03 19.75
N VAL A 279 -19.94 -14.29 19.30
CA VAL A 279 -18.62 -14.83 18.95
C VAL A 279 -17.44 -14.10 19.65
N ALA A 280 -17.74 -13.36 20.71
CA ALA A 280 -16.73 -12.59 21.43
C ALA A 280 -15.59 -13.46 22.03
N ASP A 281 -15.88 -14.71 22.35
CA ASP A 281 -14.92 -15.72 22.84
C ASP A 281 -14.02 -16.32 21.73
N ARG A 282 -14.39 -16.13 20.46
CA ARG A 282 -13.74 -16.69 19.27
C ARG A 282 -12.96 -15.65 18.46
N VAL A 283 -13.20 -14.36 18.71
CA VAL A 283 -12.55 -13.26 17.98
C VAL A 283 -11.57 -12.54 18.91
N SER A 284 -10.30 -12.53 18.54
CA SER A 284 -9.27 -11.83 19.29
C SER A 284 -8.78 -10.59 18.57
N PHE A 285 -8.46 -9.55 19.34
CA PHE A 285 -7.96 -8.26 18.87
C PHE A 285 -6.61 -7.97 19.56
N PRO A 286 -5.48 -8.44 19.02
CA PRO A 286 -4.16 -8.29 19.66
C PRO A 286 -3.60 -6.85 19.59
N GLY A 287 -4.32 -5.92 19.00
CA GLY A 287 -3.84 -4.57 18.75
C GLY A 287 -2.94 -4.46 17.50
N VAL A 288 -2.19 -3.36 17.42
CA VAL A 288 -1.28 -3.11 16.29
C VAL A 288 -0.09 -4.06 16.36
N LEU A 289 0.10 -4.85 15.31
CA LEU A 289 1.17 -5.84 15.22
C LEU A 289 2.38 -5.28 14.45
N ALA A 290 3.58 -5.57 14.94
CA ALA A 290 4.81 -5.38 14.17
C ALA A 290 4.86 -6.39 12.99
N GLN A 291 5.62 -6.08 11.94
CA GLN A 291 5.68 -6.92 10.72
C GLN A 291 6.08 -8.38 10.99
N ASP A 292 7.00 -8.62 11.94
CA ASP A 292 7.39 -9.99 12.29
C ASP A 292 6.25 -10.75 12.99
N ALA A 293 5.47 -10.06 13.83
CA ALA A 293 4.28 -10.64 14.42
C ALA A 293 3.19 -10.91 13.35
N VAL A 294 3.02 -10.03 12.37
CA VAL A 294 2.12 -10.29 11.22
C VAL A 294 2.57 -11.52 10.45
N ALA A 295 3.88 -11.67 10.21
CA ALA A 295 4.43 -12.85 9.52
C ALA A 295 4.16 -14.15 10.30
N ALA A 296 4.36 -14.15 11.61
CA ALA A 296 4.05 -15.29 12.46
C ALA A 296 2.55 -15.62 12.47
N HIS A 297 1.68 -14.61 12.57
CA HIS A 297 0.22 -14.82 12.54
C HIS A 297 -0.24 -15.37 11.19
N LEU A 298 0.28 -14.85 10.06
CA LEU A 298 -0.03 -15.38 8.73
C LEU A 298 0.45 -16.83 8.56
N ALA A 299 1.67 -17.15 9.01
CA ALA A 299 2.16 -18.53 8.98
C ALA A 299 1.34 -19.47 9.90
N GLY A 300 0.85 -18.93 11.02
CA GLY A 300 0.01 -19.64 12.00
C GLY A 300 -1.43 -19.85 11.56
N ALA A 301 -1.93 -19.01 10.69
CA ALA A 301 -3.30 -19.05 10.18
C ALA A 301 -3.51 -20.20 9.19
N ASP A 302 -4.74 -20.69 9.12
CA ASP A 302 -5.19 -21.69 8.13
C ASP A 302 -5.81 -20.99 6.92
N ILE A 303 -6.38 -19.78 7.09
CA ILE A 303 -6.90 -18.94 6.02
C ILE A 303 -6.67 -17.46 6.40
N ALA A 304 -6.18 -16.65 5.46
CA ALA A 304 -6.20 -15.20 5.57
C ALA A 304 -7.49 -14.65 4.92
N VAL A 305 -8.05 -13.56 5.48
CA VAL A 305 -9.26 -12.94 4.92
C VAL A 305 -9.06 -11.43 4.80
N MET A 306 -9.32 -10.89 3.59
CA MET A 306 -9.25 -9.45 3.31
C MET A 306 -10.61 -8.95 2.79
N PRO A 307 -11.53 -8.59 3.69
CA PRO A 307 -12.91 -8.27 3.35
C PRO A 307 -13.11 -6.80 2.98
N SER A 308 -12.11 -6.18 2.33
CA SER A 308 -12.12 -4.76 1.95
C SER A 308 -13.37 -4.36 1.17
N VAL A 309 -13.83 -3.13 1.37
CA VAL A 309 -15.02 -2.58 0.72
C VAL A 309 -14.76 -1.14 0.27
N HIS A 310 -15.57 -0.65 -0.65
CA HIS A 310 -15.73 0.79 -0.81
C HIS A 310 -16.44 1.34 0.43
N ASP A 311 -15.88 2.34 1.12
CA ASP A 311 -16.60 3.01 2.20
C ASP A 311 -17.72 3.93 1.64
N ASP A 312 -18.51 4.54 2.52
CA ASP A 312 -19.63 5.40 2.10
C ASP A 312 -19.17 6.63 1.31
N ALA A 313 -17.92 6.99 1.46
CA ALA A 313 -17.27 8.00 0.65
C ALA A 313 -16.67 7.42 -0.65
N GLY A 314 -16.85 6.11 -0.97
CA GLY A 314 -16.31 5.42 -2.14
C GLY A 314 -14.78 5.25 -2.11
N ASN A 315 -14.13 5.35 -0.93
CA ASN A 315 -12.72 5.03 -0.82
C ASN A 315 -12.53 3.54 -0.65
N VAL A 316 -11.46 3.05 -1.24
CA VAL A 316 -10.99 1.67 -1.08
C VAL A 316 -9.46 1.68 -0.97
N ASP A 317 -8.87 0.60 -0.54
CA ASP A 317 -7.43 0.48 -0.57
C ASP A 317 -6.92 0.31 -2.02
N GLY A 318 -5.86 1.04 -2.36
CA GLY A 318 -5.19 0.88 -3.66
C GLY A 318 -4.67 -0.55 -3.83
N LEU A 319 -3.91 -1.04 -2.86
CA LEU A 319 -3.53 -2.46 -2.68
C LEU A 319 -3.15 -2.67 -1.22
N PRO A 320 -3.89 -3.47 -0.43
CA PRO A 320 -3.50 -3.76 0.95
C PRO A 320 -2.20 -4.58 1.02
N ASN A 321 -1.21 -4.13 1.78
CA ASN A 321 0.04 -4.88 1.97
C ASN A 321 -0.21 -6.29 2.50
N THR A 322 -1.18 -6.45 3.41
CA THR A 322 -1.52 -7.74 4.02
C THR A 322 -1.96 -8.79 3.00
N VAL A 323 -2.51 -8.37 1.84
CA VAL A 323 -2.78 -9.27 0.71
C VAL A 323 -1.47 -9.88 0.21
N MET A 324 -0.47 -9.04 -0.09
CA MET A 324 0.84 -9.48 -0.57
C MET A 324 1.57 -10.35 0.46
N GLU A 325 1.45 -9.99 1.74
CA GLU A 325 2.03 -10.70 2.87
C GLU A 325 1.41 -12.11 3.04
N ALA A 326 0.09 -12.23 2.89
CA ALA A 326 -0.61 -13.51 2.91
C ALA A 326 -0.21 -14.42 1.74
N LEU A 327 -0.18 -13.87 0.50
CA LEU A 327 0.26 -14.62 -0.69
C LEU A 327 1.71 -15.10 -0.53
N ALA A 328 2.60 -14.25 0.02
CA ALA A 328 3.98 -14.59 0.29
C ALA A 328 4.14 -15.68 1.37
N SER A 329 3.29 -15.68 2.37
CA SER A 329 3.29 -16.68 3.45
C SER A 329 2.72 -18.03 3.02
N ALA A 330 2.28 -18.17 1.77
CA ALA A 330 1.51 -19.33 1.27
C ALA A 330 0.23 -19.60 2.09
N THR A 331 -0.30 -18.57 2.76
CA THR A 331 -1.56 -18.66 3.49
C THR A 331 -2.69 -18.47 2.50
N PRO A 332 -3.58 -19.47 2.33
CA PRO A 332 -4.69 -19.36 1.39
C PRO A 332 -5.55 -18.16 1.73
N LEU A 333 -5.94 -17.38 0.72
CA LEU A 333 -6.54 -16.07 0.90
C LEU A 333 -7.95 -16.02 0.34
N VAL A 334 -8.93 -15.61 1.16
CA VAL A 334 -10.25 -15.16 0.73
C VAL A 334 -10.23 -13.63 0.76
N ALA A 335 -10.58 -12.98 -0.35
CA ALA A 335 -10.58 -11.53 -0.43
C ALA A 335 -11.76 -11.01 -1.28
N THR A 336 -12.13 -9.76 -1.07
CA THR A 336 -13.16 -9.11 -1.88
C THR A 336 -12.58 -8.56 -3.20
N ARG A 337 -13.41 -8.51 -4.22
CA ARG A 337 -13.08 -8.05 -5.57
C ARG A 337 -13.15 -6.52 -5.67
N VAL A 338 -12.30 -5.81 -4.89
CA VAL A 338 -12.27 -4.34 -4.86
C VAL A 338 -10.86 -3.77 -4.93
N GLY A 339 -10.73 -2.55 -5.40
CA GLY A 339 -9.48 -1.81 -5.46
C GLY A 339 -8.37 -2.58 -6.19
N GLY A 340 -7.20 -2.67 -5.57
CA GLY A 340 -6.04 -3.36 -6.15
C GLY A 340 -6.00 -4.88 -5.93
N ILE A 341 -6.92 -5.46 -5.18
CA ILE A 341 -6.92 -6.88 -4.87
C ILE A 341 -7.00 -7.75 -6.13
N PRO A 342 -7.92 -7.48 -7.11
CA PRO A 342 -7.99 -8.27 -8.34
C PRO A 342 -6.75 -8.19 -9.24
N SER A 343 -5.90 -7.17 -9.08
CA SER A 343 -4.66 -7.05 -9.85
C SER A 343 -3.57 -8.06 -9.42
N VAL A 344 -3.75 -8.69 -8.24
CA VAL A 344 -2.74 -9.58 -7.66
C VAL A 344 -3.27 -10.99 -7.34
N ILE A 345 -4.58 -11.21 -7.44
CA ILE A 345 -5.22 -12.49 -7.17
C ILE A 345 -5.91 -12.99 -8.43
N GLU A 346 -5.57 -14.19 -8.85
CA GLU A 346 -6.33 -14.98 -9.82
C GLU A 346 -7.28 -15.90 -9.05
N HIS A 347 -8.59 -15.68 -9.25
CA HIS A 347 -9.62 -16.47 -8.55
C HIS A 347 -9.46 -17.96 -8.79
N ASP A 348 -9.59 -18.76 -7.72
CA ASP A 348 -9.40 -20.21 -7.65
C ASP A 348 -8.01 -20.72 -8.07
N ARG A 349 -7.05 -19.83 -8.32
CA ARG A 349 -5.65 -20.21 -8.57
C ARG A 349 -4.70 -19.72 -7.45
N THR A 350 -4.70 -18.43 -7.15
CA THR A 350 -3.82 -17.82 -6.14
C THR A 350 -4.58 -17.28 -4.93
N GLY A 351 -5.91 -17.36 -4.93
CA GLY A 351 -6.79 -16.97 -3.86
C GLY A 351 -8.25 -17.04 -4.30
N TRP A 352 -9.15 -16.76 -3.38
CA TRP A 352 -10.58 -16.80 -3.63
C TRP A 352 -11.17 -15.39 -3.57
N LEU A 353 -11.76 -14.92 -4.65
CA LEU A 353 -12.36 -13.58 -4.75
C LEU A 353 -13.88 -13.66 -4.62
N VAL A 354 -14.45 -12.85 -3.73
CA VAL A 354 -15.89 -12.71 -3.48
C VAL A 354 -16.38 -11.28 -3.73
N GLY A 355 -17.69 -11.06 -3.75
CA GLY A 355 -18.29 -9.72 -3.75
C GLY A 355 -17.99 -8.96 -2.45
N GLU A 356 -17.96 -7.64 -2.52
CA GLU A 356 -17.86 -6.79 -1.33
C GLU A 356 -19.18 -6.66 -0.58
N ARG A 357 -19.10 -6.31 0.73
CA ARG A 357 -20.27 -6.07 1.59
C ARG A 357 -21.23 -7.27 1.69
N ASP A 358 -20.73 -8.46 1.43
CA ASP A 358 -21.49 -9.70 1.43
C ASP A 358 -20.93 -10.71 2.43
N ALA A 359 -21.48 -10.70 3.65
CA ALA A 359 -21.10 -11.63 4.70
C ALA A 359 -21.43 -13.10 4.34
N HIS A 360 -22.45 -13.34 3.49
CA HIS A 360 -22.80 -14.69 3.07
C HIS A 360 -21.81 -15.23 2.02
N ALA A 361 -21.37 -14.40 1.08
CA ALA A 361 -20.32 -14.78 0.14
C ALA A 361 -18.99 -15.07 0.86
N LEU A 362 -18.65 -14.28 1.89
CA LEU A 362 -17.49 -14.55 2.75
C LEU A 362 -17.65 -15.87 3.51
N GLU A 363 -18.82 -16.11 4.15
CA GLU A 363 -19.16 -17.36 4.83
C GLU A 363 -18.94 -18.56 3.90
N THR A 364 -19.56 -18.54 2.72
CA THR A 364 -19.49 -19.64 1.74
C THR A 364 -18.06 -19.94 1.30
N ALA A 365 -17.28 -18.90 0.97
CA ALA A 365 -15.90 -19.05 0.53
C ALA A 365 -14.99 -19.57 1.67
N ILE A 366 -15.15 -19.05 2.86
CA ILE A 366 -14.38 -19.50 4.05
C ILE A 366 -14.75 -20.95 4.34
N GLU A 367 -16.03 -21.31 4.38
CA GLU A 367 -16.49 -22.67 4.67
C GLU A 367 -15.96 -23.69 3.67
N ALA A 368 -15.97 -23.38 2.38
CA ALA A 368 -15.40 -24.24 1.35
C ALA A 368 -13.91 -24.52 1.60
N LEU A 369 -13.14 -23.51 2.00
CA LEU A 369 -11.73 -23.70 2.33
C LEU A 369 -11.51 -24.38 3.69
N LEU A 370 -12.39 -24.19 4.67
CA LEU A 370 -12.32 -24.92 5.94
C LEU A 370 -12.51 -26.44 5.73
N ALA A 371 -13.44 -26.79 4.84
CA ALA A 371 -13.76 -28.19 4.52
C ALA A 371 -12.70 -28.89 3.65
N ASP A 372 -11.89 -28.13 2.89
CA ASP A 372 -10.92 -28.70 1.92
C ASP A 372 -9.47 -28.27 2.21
N PRO A 373 -8.72 -29.06 3.00
CA PRO A 373 -7.28 -28.82 3.22
C PRO A 373 -6.44 -28.87 1.93
N GLY A 374 -6.86 -29.66 0.95
CA GLY A 374 -6.18 -29.76 -0.34
C GLY A 374 -6.28 -28.48 -1.16
N ALA A 375 -7.47 -27.85 -1.19
CA ALA A 375 -7.66 -26.56 -1.82
C ALA A 375 -6.84 -25.47 -1.10
N ARG A 376 -6.79 -25.47 0.24
CA ARG A 376 -5.93 -24.54 0.99
C ARG A 376 -4.46 -24.68 0.58
N ALA A 377 -3.93 -25.88 0.53
CA ALA A 377 -2.54 -26.14 0.14
C ALA A 377 -2.25 -25.74 -1.31
N ARG A 378 -3.15 -26.05 -2.23
CA ARG A 378 -3.04 -25.70 -3.65
C ARG A 378 -3.01 -24.17 -3.86
N LEU A 379 -3.97 -23.45 -3.29
CA LEU A 379 -4.05 -21.99 -3.40
C LEU A 379 -2.84 -21.30 -2.79
N GLY A 380 -2.44 -21.70 -1.58
CA GLY A 380 -1.28 -21.12 -0.89
C GLY A 380 0.01 -21.35 -1.67
N SER A 381 0.26 -22.56 -2.17
CA SER A 381 1.46 -22.88 -2.96
C SER A 381 1.51 -22.08 -4.27
N ALA A 382 0.39 -21.96 -4.98
CA ALA A 382 0.31 -21.22 -6.23
C ALA A 382 0.51 -19.70 -5.99
N ALA A 383 -0.08 -19.15 -4.90
CA ALA A 383 0.11 -17.78 -4.48
C ALA A 383 1.60 -17.47 -4.19
N ARG A 384 2.25 -18.32 -3.42
CA ARG A 384 3.69 -18.19 -3.12
C ARG A 384 4.56 -18.25 -4.38
N ALA A 385 4.28 -19.15 -5.28
CA ALA A 385 5.01 -19.27 -6.55
C ALA A 385 4.86 -17.98 -7.40
N ASP A 386 3.65 -17.40 -7.47
CA ASP A 386 3.42 -16.13 -8.15
C ASP A 386 4.21 -14.97 -7.52
N VAL A 387 4.23 -14.89 -6.19
CA VAL A 387 5.03 -13.89 -5.48
C VAL A 387 6.51 -14.01 -5.78
N LEU A 388 7.07 -15.22 -5.67
CA LEU A 388 8.50 -15.44 -5.91
C LEU A 388 8.91 -15.18 -7.36
N GLY A 389 8.00 -15.39 -8.31
CA GLY A 389 8.26 -15.17 -9.73
C GLY A 389 8.27 -13.72 -10.16
N ARG A 390 7.43 -12.86 -9.55
CA ARG A 390 7.21 -11.50 -10.10
C ARG A 390 6.80 -10.41 -9.12
N ARG A 391 6.74 -10.70 -7.79
CA ARG A 391 6.19 -9.76 -6.81
C ARG A 391 7.10 -9.55 -5.60
N THR A 392 8.38 -9.86 -5.72
CA THR A 392 9.38 -9.47 -4.73
C THR A 392 9.72 -7.99 -4.88
N TRP A 393 10.26 -7.36 -3.85
CA TRP A 393 10.71 -5.97 -3.95
C TRP A 393 11.80 -5.77 -5.00
N ASP A 394 12.62 -6.80 -5.28
CA ASP A 394 13.60 -6.75 -6.34
C ASP A 394 12.94 -6.72 -7.74
N ALA A 395 11.93 -7.55 -7.96
CA ALA A 395 11.14 -7.54 -9.20
C ALA A 395 10.41 -6.19 -9.40
N VAL A 396 9.92 -5.59 -8.31
CA VAL A 396 9.30 -4.25 -8.34
C VAL A 396 10.34 -3.18 -8.70
N ALA A 397 11.53 -3.22 -8.09
CA ALA A 397 12.60 -2.29 -8.41
C ALA A 397 13.04 -2.41 -9.88
N GLU A 398 13.12 -3.63 -10.42
CA GLU A 398 13.39 -3.88 -11.84
C GLU A 398 12.30 -3.28 -12.75
N ALA A 399 11.03 -3.44 -12.39
CA ALA A 399 9.94 -2.84 -13.14
C ALA A 399 10.00 -1.30 -13.15
N PHE A 400 10.38 -0.68 -12.03
CA PHE A 400 10.62 0.77 -11.96
C PHE A 400 11.82 1.19 -12.81
N GLU A 401 12.91 0.43 -12.81
CA GLU A 401 14.08 0.68 -13.66
C GLU A 401 13.69 0.73 -15.14
N GLN A 402 12.88 -0.22 -15.62
CA GLN A 402 12.36 -0.22 -16.99
C GLN A 402 11.49 1.02 -17.29
N VAL A 403 10.69 1.47 -16.32
CA VAL A 403 9.91 2.70 -16.45
C VAL A 403 10.81 3.93 -16.56
N TYR A 404 11.89 4.00 -15.77
CA TYR A 404 12.85 5.09 -15.82
C TYR A 404 13.57 5.18 -17.18
N ASP A 405 14.00 4.02 -17.72
CA ASP A 405 14.62 3.96 -19.04
C ASP A 405 13.67 4.43 -20.14
N ARG A 406 12.39 4.03 -20.09
CA ARG A 406 11.36 4.49 -21.04
C ARG A 406 11.09 5.99 -20.92
N ALA A 407 10.99 6.52 -19.70
CA ALA A 407 10.77 7.94 -19.45
C ALA A 407 11.96 8.78 -19.94
N ALA A 408 13.18 8.33 -19.67
CA ALA A 408 14.40 9.01 -20.14
C ALA A 408 14.49 9.03 -21.68
N GLY A 409 14.27 7.89 -22.34
CA GLY A 409 14.28 7.81 -23.81
C GLY A 409 13.20 8.67 -24.47
N ARG A 410 12.03 8.82 -23.83
CA ARG A 410 10.99 9.74 -24.31
C ARG A 410 11.42 11.21 -24.19
N ALA A 411 11.98 11.60 -23.06
CA ALA A 411 12.44 12.97 -22.84
C ALA A 411 13.58 13.34 -23.80
N GLU A 412 14.45 12.41 -24.16
CA GLU A 412 15.50 12.60 -25.17
C GLU A 412 14.90 12.85 -26.55
N ARG A 413 13.91 12.05 -26.98
CA ARG A 413 13.20 12.27 -28.26
C ARG A 413 12.50 13.63 -28.32
N ARG A 414 11.86 14.07 -27.24
CA ARG A 414 11.22 15.39 -27.17
C ARG A 414 12.21 16.54 -27.38
N ARG A 415 13.41 16.45 -26.79
CA ARG A 415 14.47 17.47 -26.95
C ARG A 415 15.04 17.54 -28.36
N GLN A 416 14.92 16.49 -29.15
CA GLN A 416 15.39 16.45 -30.54
C GLN A 416 14.37 17.04 -31.51
N THR A 417 13.11 17.21 -31.10
CA THR A 417 12.00 17.73 -31.90
C THR A 417 11.65 19.18 -31.57
N ASP A 418 12.08 19.70 -30.41
CA ASP A 418 11.98 21.11 -30.01
C ASP A 418 13.26 21.89 -30.43
#